data_d8cba1789a8c17200a6fa2cb608ecca1
#
_entry.id   d8cba1789a8c17200a6fa2cb608ecca1
#
_cell.length_a   1.000
_cell.length_b   1.000
_cell.length_c   1.000
_cell.angle_alpha   90.00
_cell.angle_beta   90.00
_cell.angle_gamma   90.00
#
_symmetry.space_group_name_H-M   'P 1'
#
loop_
_entity.id
_entity.type
_entity.pdbx_description
1 polymer ?
#
loop_
_entity_poly.entity_id
_entity_poly.type
_entity_poly.pdbx_seq_one_letter_code
_entity_poly.pdbx_strand_id
1 'polypeptide(L)'
;MLRCLALTVLLSCMSFAWCADRPYLVTNSAAAEEDEEQVWSVENWYRSAGAQRSLTVAPEYAFDPLNSLQVEFRRTLDREGVNGHELEVEYKHLFNHIARDGYGWGVVAALDMVRPQGGPWTRSAVSLALPFSLQVAEGSGLLHLNLGVSKPRDERRVFTGALAAEREVFRRTTLFAEWARDEDGRLLHGGVRYWIKRETLAVDLAWQRVRSDDSRGSGVVLGIAWYDL
;
A
#
# COMPACT_ATOMS: atom_id res chain seq x y z
N MET A 1 22.90 -50.93 26.16
CA MET A 1 23.56 -49.60 25.96
C MET A 1 22.96 -48.95 24.74
N LEU A 2 21.94 -48.15 24.94
CA LEU A 2 21.22 -47.44 23.87
C LEU A 2 21.83 -46.05 23.73
N ARG A 3 22.47 -45.76 22.59
CA ARG A 3 22.98 -44.41 22.27
C ARG A 3 21.81 -43.60 21.70
N CYS A 4 21.31 -42.69 22.48
CA CYS A 4 20.41 -41.64 22.02
C CYS A 4 21.22 -40.67 21.14
N LEU A 5 20.93 -40.68 19.83
CA LEU A 5 21.35 -39.65 18.93
C LEU A 5 20.41 -38.48 19.09
N ALA A 6 20.81 -37.46 19.82
CA ALA A 6 20.08 -36.18 19.85
C ALA A 6 20.33 -35.47 18.52
N LEU A 7 19.38 -35.52 17.63
CA LEU A 7 19.36 -34.73 16.41
C LEU A 7 18.98 -33.29 16.80
N THR A 8 19.96 -32.48 17.08
CA THR A 8 19.78 -31.04 17.29
C THR A 8 19.51 -30.42 15.93
N VAL A 9 18.23 -30.29 15.59
CA VAL A 9 17.79 -29.46 14.47
C VAL A 9 18.07 -28.02 14.89
N LEU A 10 19.17 -27.45 14.41
CA LEU A 10 19.38 -26.03 14.39
C LEU A 10 18.33 -25.44 13.45
N LEU A 11 17.19 -25.04 14.00
CA LEU A 11 16.34 -24.04 13.38
C LEU A 11 17.16 -22.75 13.40
N SER A 12 17.89 -22.51 12.34
CA SER A 12 18.34 -21.18 11.98
C SER A 12 17.05 -20.35 11.80
N CYS A 13 16.71 -19.55 12.80
CA CYS A 13 15.80 -18.42 12.63
C CYS A 13 16.47 -17.51 11.59
N MET A 14 16.17 -17.73 10.33
CA MET A 14 16.35 -16.72 9.31
C MET A 14 15.26 -15.70 9.64
N SER A 15 15.65 -14.64 10.32
CA SER A 15 14.88 -13.41 10.38
C SER A 15 14.77 -12.92 8.94
N PHE A 16 13.65 -13.25 8.29
CA PHE A 16 13.32 -12.63 7.02
C PHE A 16 12.91 -11.21 7.37
N ALA A 17 13.79 -10.25 7.09
CA ALA A 17 13.40 -8.86 7.01
C ALA A 17 12.34 -8.79 5.89
N TRP A 18 11.11 -8.58 6.25
CA TRP A 18 10.03 -8.33 5.33
C TRP A 18 10.08 -6.86 5.00
N CYS A 19 10.62 -6.53 3.85
CA CYS A 19 10.32 -5.29 3.20
C CYS A 19 8.87 -5.40 2.75
N ALA A 20 7.97 -4.76 3.46
CA ALA A 20 6.54 -4.89 3.25
C ALA A 20 6.08 -3.77 2.31
N ASP A 21 6.39 -3.95 1.05
CA ASP A 21 5.89 -3.09 0.01
C ASP A 21 4.45 -3.42 -0.34
N ARG A 22 3.67 -2.39 -0.49
CA ARG A 22 2.21 -2.44 -0.42
C ARG A 22 1.57 -3.01 -1.67
N PRO A 23 0.83 -4.11 -1.61
CA PRO A 23 -0.16 -4.41 -2.63
C PRO A 23 -1.48 -3.61 -2.42
N TYR A 24 -1.51 -2.68 -1.48
CA TYR A 24 -2.71 -1.96 -1.07
C TYR A 24 -2.94 -0.71 -1.90
N LEU A 25 -4.21 -0.26 -1.97
CA LEU A 25 -4.60 0.92 -2.73
C LEU A 25 -4.82 2.16 -1.86
N VAL A 26 -5.06 1.96 -0.56
CA VAL A 26 -5.37 3.04 0.41
C VAL A 26 -4.61 2.85 1.72
N THR A 27 -4.36 1.60 2.13
CA THR A 27 -3.71 1.32 3.41
C THR A 27 -2.23 1.63 3.34
N ASN A 28 -1.76 2.51 4.21
CA ASN A 28 -0.34 2.75 4.42
C ASN A 28 0.26 1.67 5.32
N SER A 29 1.36 1.10 4.92
CA SER A 29 2.15 0.22 5.76
C SER A 29 3.03 1.07 6.70
N ALA A 30 3.14 0.65 7.96
CA ALA A 30 4.16 1.13 8.88
C ALA A 30 5.30 0.10 9.00
N ALA A 31 5.48 -0.74 7.99
CA ALA A 31 6.72 -1.46 7.79
C ALA A 31 7.77 -0.51 7.22
N ALA A 32 9.02 -0.70 7.60
CA ALA A 32 10.12 0.00 6.95
C ALA A 32 10.11 -0.39 5.47
N GLU A 33 10.20 0.56 4.60
CA GLU A 33 10.07 0.28 3.16
C GLU A 33 11.33 -0.35 2.61
N GLU A 34 12.47 -0.06 3.23
CA GLU A 34 13.76 -0.56 2.78
C GLU A 34 14.72 -0.66 3.97
N ASP A 35 15.53 -1.69 4.00
CA ASP A 35 16.64 -1.80 4.96
C ASP A 35 17.80 -0.86 4.59
N GLU A 36 17.81 -0.30 3.38
CA GLU A 36 18.86 0.56 2.84
C GLU A 36 18.41 2.03 2.76
N GLU A 37 19.36 2.94 2.85
CA GLU A 37 19.15 4.37 2.71
C GLU A 37 19.24 4.79 1.23
N GLN A 38 18.44 5.79 0.82
CA GLN A 38 18.49 6.42 -0.49
C GLN A 38 18.08 5.50 -1.65
N VAL A 39 17.02 4.75 -1.46
CA VAL A 39 16.50 3.80 -2.43
C VAL A 39 15.22 4.31 -3.08
N TRP A 40 15.06 3.99 -4.36
CA TRP A 40 13.84 4.25 -5.11
C TRP A 40 13.01 2.97 -5.25
N SER A 41 11.70 3.14 -5.17
CA SER A 41 10.73 2.16 -5.61
C SER A 41 9.72 2.78 -6.59
N VAL A 42 9.12 1.97 -7.44
CA VAL A 42 8.07 2.42 -8.35
C VAL A 42 6.97 1.38 -8.42
N GLU A 43 5.78 1.78 -8.05
CA GLU A 43 4.59 0.96 -8.18
C GLU A 43 3.70 1.48 -9.31
N ASN A 44 3.06 0.55 -10.02
CA ASN A 44 2.17 0.88 -11.12
C ASN A 44 0.92 0.01 -11.04
N TRP A 45 -0.26 0.61 -11.18
CA TRP A 45 -1.52 -0.11 -11.18
C TRP A 45 -2.42 0.26 -12.34
N TYR A 46 -2.96 -0.74 -12.99
CA TYR A 46 -4.15 -0.60 -13.79
C TYR A 46 -5.36 -1.06 -12.98
N ARG A 47 -6.34 -0.21 -12.82
CA ARG A 47 -7.58 -0.48 -12.10
C ARG A 47 -8.77 -0.40 -13.05
N SER A 48 -9.72 -1.31 -12.88
CA SER A 48 -11.01 -1.25 -13.56
C SER A 48 -12.11 -1.44 -12.51
N ALA A 49 -13.09 -0.53 -12.46
CA ALA A 49 -14.23 -0.63 -11.57
C ALA A 49 -15.48 -0.05 -12.25
N GLY A 50 -16.39 -0.92 -12.65
CA GLY A 50 -17.57 -0.50 -13.40
C GLY A 50 -17.23 0.12 -14.75
N ALA A 51 -17.61 1.38 -14.95
CA ALA A 51 -17.32 2.17 -16.14
C ALA A 51 -15.93 2.82 -16.10
N GLN A 52 -15.37 3.01 -14.92
CA GLN A 52 -14.10 3.71 -14.71
C GLN A 52 -12.91 2.79 -14.88
N ARG A 53 -11.85 3.33 -15.44
CA ARG A 53 -10.52 2.73 -15.53
C ARG A 53 -9.49 3.76 -15.11
N SER A 54 -8.44 3.33 -14.42
CA SER A 54 -7.34 4.21 -14.09
C SER A 54 -5.99 3.53 -14.27
N LEU A 55 -5.01 4.32 -14.58
CA LEU A 55 -3.61 3.96 -14.56
C LEU A 55 -2.92 4.85 -13.54
N THR A 56 -2.21 4.23 -12.60
CA THR A 56 -1.46 4.90 -11.55
C THR A 56 0.01 4.57 -11.68
N VAL A 57 0.88 5.55 -11.44
CA VAL A 57 2.33 5.41 -11.31
C VAL A 57 2.72 6.12 -10.03
N ALA A 58 3.39 5.42 -9.12
CA ALA A 58 3.74 5.91 -7.79
C ALA A 58 5.23 5.65 -7.50
N PRO A 59 6.14 6.53 -7.93
CA PRO A 59 7.52 6.53 -7.44
C PRO A 59 7.59 6.97 -5.98
N GLU A 60 8.37 6.26 -5.21
CA GLU A 60 8.69 6.57 -3.82
C GLU A 60 10.21 6.61 -3.63
N TYR A 61 10.67 7.52 -2.78
CA TYR A 61 12.07 7.65 -2.38
C TYR A 61 12.20 7.52 -0.87
N ALA A 62 12.88 6.49 -0.41
CA ALA A 62 13.25 6.30 0.97
C ALA A 62 14.56 7.06 1.26
N PHE A 63 14.49 8.09 2.10
CA PHE A 63 15.68 8.83 2.56
C PHE A 63 16.50 7.99 3.53
N ASP A 64 15.81 7.26 4.36
CA ASP A 64 16.29 6.32 5.36
C ASP A 64 15.16 5.33 5.70
N PRO A 65 15.39 4.26 6.49
CA PRO A 65 14.36 3.28 6.83
C PRO A 65 13.11 3.81 7.55
N LEU A 66 13.12 5.06 8.00
CA LEU A 66 12.02 5.67 8.74
C LEU A 66 11.33 6.83 8.00
N ASN A 67 11.92 7.29 6.89
CA ASN A 67 11.43 8.48 6.18
C ASN A 67 11.34 8.23 4.68
N SER A 68 10.18 8.46 4.10
CA SER A 68 9.99 8.38 2.65
C SER A 68 9.09 9.50 2.11
N LEU A 69 9.22 9.73 0.82
CA LEU A 69 8.39 10.63 0.02
C LEU A 69 7.89 9.89 -1.21
N GLN A 70 6.58 9.79 -1.35
CA GLN A 70 5.93 9.21 -2.52
C GLN A 70 5.24 10.31 -3.33
N VAL A 71 5.24 10.14 -4.64
CA VAL A 71 4.45 10.95 -5.58
C VAL A 71 3.61 10.00 -6.42
N GLU A 72 2.31 9.98 -6.18
CA GLU A 72 1.39 9.19 -6.99
C GLU A 72 0.78 10.06 -8.11
N PHE A 73 0.86 9.59 -9.33
CA PHE A 73 0.17 10.17 -10.47
C PHE A 73 -0.87 9.18 -10.99
N ARG A 74 -2.14 9.57 -10.99
CA ARG A 74 -3.26 8.77 -11.48
C ARG A 74 -3.94 9.45 -12.67
N ARG A 75 -4.17 8.66 -13.71
CA ARG A 75 -5.00 9.05 -14.85
C ARG A 75 -6.27 8.22 -14.86
N THR A 76 -7.40 8.87 -14.74
CA THR A 76 -8.73 8.24 -14.81
C THR A 76 -9.31 8.40 -16.21
N LEU A 77 -9.83 7.30 -16.75
CA LEU A 77 -10.52 7.19 -18.03
C LEU A 77 -11.93 6.68 -17.77
N ASP A 78 -12.92 7.50 -18.04
CA ASP A 78 -14.32 7.07 -18.00
C ASP A 78 -14.81 6.69 -19.41
N ARG A 79 -15.74 5.76 -19.50
CA ARG A 79 -16.41 5.41 -20.75
C ARG A 79 -17.22 6.58 -21.33
N GLU A 80 -17.65 7.51 -20.50
CA GLU A 80 -18.36 8.73 -20.89
C GLU A 80 -17.41 9.84 -21.36
N GLY A 81 -16.10 9.58 -21.42
CA GLY A 81 -15.09 10.52 -21.93
C GLY A 81 -14.61 11.55 -20.90
N VAL A 82 -15.03 11.45 -19.65
CA VAL A 82 -14.50 12.29 -18.57
C VAL A 82 -13.11 11.79 -18.19
N ASN A 83 -12.09 12.50 -18.65
CA ASN A 83 -10.70 12.21 -18.30
C ASN A 83 -10.25 13.15 -17.18
N GLY A 84 -9.68 12.58 -16.12
CA GLY A 84 -9.10 13.32 -15.02
C GLY A 84 -7.64 12.92 -14.77
N HIS A 85 -6.90 13.82 -14.16
CA HIS A 85 -5.59 13.54 -13.61
C HIS A 85 -5.61 13.87 -12.13
N GLU A 86 -4.99 13.02 -11.34
CA GLU A 86 -4.81 13.18 -9.91
C GLU A 86 -3.33 13.10 -9.61
N LEU A 87 -2.88 13.88 -8.66
CA LEU A 87 -1.52 13.88 -8.15
C LEU A 87 -1.61 13.92 -6.63
N GLU A 88 -0.98 12.95 -5.98
CA GLU A 88 -0.79 12.91 -4.55
C GLU A 88 0.69 13.05 -4.24
N VAL A 89 1.02 13.83 -3.22
CA VAL A 89 2.36 13.92 -2.64
C VAL A 89 2.24 13.50 -1.19
N GLU A 90 2.84 12.40 -0.83
CA GLU A 90 2.79 11.81 0.49
C GLU A 90 4.17 11.81 1.14
N TYR A 91 4.26 12.27 2.40
CA TYR A 91 5.43 12.09 3.24
C TYR A 91 5.08 11.17 4.41
N LYS A 92 5.91 10.15 4.63
CA LYS A 92 5.79 9.19 5.72
C LYS A 92 6.98 9.28 6.66
N HIS A 93 6.69 9.27 7.96
CA HIS A 93 7.67 9.15 9.03
C HIS A 93 7.29 8.01 9.97
N LEU A 94 8.17 7.03 10.14
CA LEU A 94 8.02 5.93 11.07
C LEU A 94 8.75 6.23 12.38
N PHE A 95 8.16 5.85 13.50
CA PHE A 95 8.75 6.06 14.83
C PHE A 95 9.56 4.86 15.31
N ASN A 96 9.44 3.70 14.65
CA ASN A 96 10.19 2.50 14.97
C ASN A 96 10.27 1.55 13.77
N HIS A 97 11.07 0.51 13.90
CA HIS A 97 11.36 -0.43 12.81
C HIS A 97 10.68 -1.78 13.07
N ILE A 98 9.76 -2.20 12.19
CA ILE A 98 8.94 -3.40 12.39
C ILE A 98 9.76 -4.68 12.44
N ALA A 99 10.83 -4.81 11.64
CA ALA A 99 11.66 -6.00 11.64
C ALA A 99 12.39 -6.23 12.97
N ARG A 100 12.72 -5.14 13.69
CA ARG A 100 13.35 -5.20 15.01
C ARG A 100 12.33 -5.41 16.13
N ASP A 101 11.20 -4.70 16.05
CA ASP A 101 10.28 -4.51 17.18
C ASP A 101 9.03 -5.42 17.07
N GLY A 102 8.81 -6.07 15.92
CA GLY A 102 7.63 -6.89 15.62
C GLY A 102 6.36 -6.09 15.33
N TYR A 103 6.42 -4.75 15.48
CA TYR A 103 5.38 -3.81 15.12
C TYR A 103 6.00 -2.52 14.59
N GLY A 104 5.22 -1.78 13.80
CA GLY A 104 5.59 -0.47 13.28
C GLY A 104 4.46 0.52 13.48
N TRP A 105 4.79 1.79 13.65
CA TRP A 105 3.83 2.88 13.63
C TRP A 105 4.48 4.18 13.19
N GLY A 106 3.66 5.10 12.69
CA GLY A 106 4.19 6.34 12.14
C GLY A 106 3.12 7.38 11.92
N VAL A 107 3.47 8.36 11.14
CA VAL A 107 2.59 9.42 10.65
C VAL A 107 2.79 9.57 9.15
N VAL A 108 1.68 9.75 8.45
CA VAL A 108 1.63 10.03 7.01
C VAL A 108 0.88 11.34 6.81
N ALA A 109 1.46 12.23 6.01
CA ALA A 109 0.82 13.47 5.58
C ALA A 109 0.78 13.50 4.06
N ALA A 110 -0.40 13.75 3.47
CA ALA A 110 -0.56 13.81 2.04
C ALA A 110 -1.26 15.09 1.57
N LEU A 111 -0.91 15.49 0.35
CA LEU A 111 -1.51 16.59 -0.39
C LEU A 111 -2.03 16.06 -1.72
N ASP A 112 -3.34 16.16 -1.91
CA ASP A 112 -4.03 15.71 -3.10
C ASP A 112 -4.35 16.87 -4.02
N MET A 113 -4.11 16.68 -5.30
CA MET A 113 -4.45 17.62 -6.36
C MET A 113 -5.17 16.92 -7.50
N VAL A 114 -6.16 17.58 -8.06
CA VAL A 114 -6.92 17.09 -9.23
C VAL A 114 -6.83 18.07 -10.38
N ARG A 115 -6.85 17.53 -11.58
CA ARG A 115 -6.92 18.28 -12.83
C ARG A 115 -8.00 17.70 -13.73
N PRO A 116 -9.18 18.33 -13.83
CA PRO A 116 -10.18 17.96 -14.83
C PRO A 116 -9.62 18.16 -16.25
N GLN A 117 -10.22 17.48 -17.21
CA GLN A 117 -9.81 17.63 -18.62
C GLN A 117 -9.88 19.10 -19.05
N GLY A 118 -8.75 19.64 -19.53
CA GLY A 118 -8.64 21.04 -19.99
C GLY A 118 -8.62 22.09 -18.88
N GLY A 119 -8.70 21.68 -17.61
CA GLY A 119 -8.65 22.59 -16.46
C GLY A 119 -7.26 22.75 -15.83
N PRO A 120 -7.12 23.67 -14.87
CA PRO A 120 -5.91 23.80 -14.07
C PRO A 120 -5.83 22.73 -12.98
N TRP A 121 -4.62 22.51 -12.45
CA TRP A 121 -4.44 21.77 -11.20
C TRP A 121 -5.02 22.55 -10.02
N THR A 122 -5.77 21.88 -9.20
CA THR A 122 -6.35 22.42 -7.97
C THR A 122 -6.17 21.43 -6.83
N ARG A 123 -5.87 21.95 -5.63
CA ARG A 123 -5.85 21.11 -4.44
C ARG A 123 -7.24 20.52 -4.21
N SER A 124 -7.32 19.21 -4.07
CA SER A 124 -8.56 18.48 -3.71
C SER A 124 -8.67 18.22 -2.21
N ALA A 125 -7.61 17.74 -1.59
CA ALA A 125 -7.60 17.42 -0.16
C ALA A 125 -6.22 17.64 0.49
N VAL A 126 -6.20 17.60 1.82
CA VAL A 126 -5.02 17.40 2.66
C VAL A 126 -5.38 16.35 3.70
N SER A 127 -4.55 15.36 3.87
CA SER A 127 -4.80 14.26 4.80
C SER A 127 -3.65 14.06 5.81
N LEU A 128 -4.00 13.48 6.95
CA LEU A 128 -3.08 13.02 7.96
C LEU A 128 -3.57 11.66 8.45
N ALA A 129 -2.67 10.68 8.47
CA ALA A 129 -2.97 9.33 8.93
C ALA A 129 -1.91 8.83 9.92
N LEU A 130 -2.31 7.89 10.76
CA LEU A 130 -1.47 7.16 11.70
C LEU A 130 -1.52 5.68 11.29
N PRO A 131 -0.56 5.23 10.48
CA PRO A 131 -0.41 3.82 10.17
C PRO A 131 0.16 3.06 11.37
N PHE A 132 -0.36 1.86 11.57
CA PHE A 132 0.15 0.86 12.51
C PHE A 132 0.23 -0.48 11.81
N SER A 133 1.35 -1.19 11.94
CA SER A 133 1.58 -2.51 11.37
C SER A 133 2.08 -3.48 12.42
N LEU A 134 1.62 -4.72 12.37
CA LEU A 134 1.95 -5.77 13.32
C LEU A 134 2.36 -7.04 12.57
N GLN A 135 3.53 -7.59 12.91
CA GLN A 135 3.92 -8.92 12.46
C GLN A 135 3.09 -9.99 13.17
N VAL A 136 2.58 -10.94 12.40
CA VAL A 136 1.80 -12.08 12.89
C VAL A 136 2.31 -13.38 12.28
N ALA A 137 1.84 -14.51 12.82
CA ALA A 137 2.15 -15.83 12.29
C ALA A 137 3.68 -16.07 12.14
N GLU A 138 4.44 -15.75 13.20
CA GLU A 138 5.90 -15.91 13.26
C GLU A 138 6.64 -15.18 12.13
N GLY A 139 6.15 -13.98 11.75
CA GLY A 139 6.71 -13.15 10.70
C GLY A 139 6.27 -13.51 9.27
N SER A 140 5.40 -14.51 9.08
CA SER A 140 4.89 -14.86 7.74
C SER A 140 3.65 -14.07 7.32
N GLY A 141 3.21 -13.09 8.11
CA GLY A 141 2.09 -12.23 7.80
C GLY A 141 2.17 -10.88 8.49
N LEU A 142 1.48 -9.90 7.94
CA LEU A 142 1.32 -8.56 8.49
C LEU A 142 -0.16 -8.21 8.62
N LEU A 143 -0.46 -7.44 9.64
CA LEU A 143 -1.75 -6.75 9.81
C LEU A 143 -1.48 -5.25 9.85
N HIS A 144 -2.31 -4.49 9.17
CA HIS A 144 -2.19 -3.04 9.08
C HIS A 144 -3.49 -2.39 9.53
N LEU A 145 -3.38 -1.31 10.29
CA LEU A 145 -4.46 -0.43 10.71
C LEU A 145 -4.06 1.00 10.39
N ASN A 146 -4.88 1.73 9.65
CA ASN A 146 -4.71 3.16 9.47
C ASN A 146 -5.91 3.89 10.06
N LEU A 147 -5.63 4.95 10.80
CA LEU A 147 -6.63 5.89 11.29
C LEU A 147 -6.22 7.28 10.87
N GLY A 148 -7.12 8.03 10.27
CA GLY A 148 -6.76 9.32 9.71
C GLY A 148 -7.92 10.31 9.63
N VAL A 149 -7.58 11.48 9.13
CA VAL A 149 -8.50 12.55 8.82
C VAL A 149 -8.09 13.17 7.49
N SER A 150 -9.04 13.30 6.59
CA SER A 150 -8.91 14.09 5.36
C SER A 150 -9.71 15.38 5.47
N LYS A 151 -9.18 16.43 4.86
CA LYS A 151 -9.84 17.73 4.70
C LYS A 151 -9.96 18.05 3.21
N PRO A 152 -11.05 17.59 2.53
CA PRO A 152 -11.36 18.02 1.19
C PRO A 152 -11.51 19.54 1.12
N ARG A 153 -11.26 20.11 -0.04
CA ARG A 153 -11.13 21.57 -0.23
C ARG A 153 -12.32 22.37 0.28
N ASP A 154 -13.52 21.98 -0.13
CA ASP A 154 -14.74 22.76 0.11
C ASP A 154 -15.73 22.01 1.01
N GLU A 155 -15.30 20.91 1.64
CA GLU A 155 -16.11 20.03 2.46
C GLU A 155 -15.71 20.06 3.95
N ARG A 156 -16.44 19.34 4.77
CA ARG A 156 -16.08 19.11 6.16
C ARG A 156 -14.97 18.05 6.25
N ARG A 157 -14.24 18.03 7.36
CA ARG A 157 -13.26 16.97 7.65
C ARG A 157 -13.96 15.62 7.68
N VAL A 158 -13.33 14.63 7.08
CA VAL A 158 -13.79 13.24 7.02
C VAL A 158 -12.81 12.38 7.80
N PHE A 159 -13.30 11.51 8.68
CA PHE A 159 -12.48 10.48 9.31
C PHE A 159 -12.27 9.34 8.32
N THR A 160 -11.02 8.97 8.15
CA THR A 160 -10.59 7.88 7.27
C THR A 160 -10.10 6.70 8.10
N GLY A 161 -10.20 5.51 7.54
CA GLY A 161 -9.71 4.32 8.21
C GLY A 161 -9.52 3.18 7.23
N ALA A 162 -8.47 2.37 7.44
CA ALA A 162 -8.22 1.21 6.64
C ALA A 162 -7.70 0.05 7.50
N LEU A 163 -8.03 -1.15 7.07
CA LEU A 163 -7.54 -2.41 7.63
C LEU A 163 -7.02 -3.24 6.47
N ALA A 164 -5.81 -3.76 6.60
CA ALA A 164 -5.29 -4.69 5.63
C ALA A 164 -4.56 -5.84 6.32
N ALA A 165 -4.46 -6.94 5.59
CA ALA A 165 -3.74 -8.12 6.03
C ALA A 165 -3.05 -8.75 4.83
N GLU A 166 -1.86 -9.27 5.06
CA GLU A 166 -1.16 -10.09 4.09
C GLU A 166 -0.52 -11.30 4.74
N ARG A 167 -0.32 -12.33 3.92
CA ARG A 167 0.35 -13.56 4.33
C ARG A 167 1.09 -14.21 3.19
N GLU A 168 2.36 -14.52 3.40
CA GLU A 168 3.09 -15.41 2.50
C GLU A 168 2.53 -16.83 2.63
N VAL A 169 2.03 -17.37 1.53
CA VAL A 169 1.49 -18.75 1.47
C VAL A 169 2.46 -19.70 0.77
N PHE A 170 3.33 -19.17 -0.09
CA PHE A 170 4.43 -19.87 -0.76
C PHE A 170 5.62 -18.93 -0.88
N ARG A 171 6.84 -19.46 -1.08
CA ARG A 171 8.10 -18.69 -1.14
C ARG A 171 8.11 -17.43 -2.02
N ARG A 172 7.15 -17.27 -2.94
CA ARG A 172 7.05 -16.12 -3.85
C ARG A 172 5.62 -15.62 -3.99
N THR A 173 4.74 -16.04 -3.11
CA THR A 173 3.31 -15.74 -3.27
C THR A 173 2.75 -15.26 -1.96
N THR A 174 2.28 -14.03 -1.96
CA THR A 174 1.59 -13.39 -0.83
C THR A 174 0.13 -13.22 -1.18
N LEU A 175 -0.77 -13.64 -0.31
CA LEU A 175 -2.18 -13.28 -0.35
C LEU A 175 -2.40 -12.02 0.46
N PHE A 176 -3.24 -11.13 -0.03
CA PHE A 176 -3.58 -9.90 0.69
C PHE A 176 -5.06 -9.57 0.58
N ALA A 177 -5.54 -8.81 1.56
CA ALA A 177 -6.87 -8.23 1.59
C ALA A 177 -6.84 -6.86 2.28
N GLU A 178 -7.68 -5.96 1.79
CA GLU A 178 -7.80 -4.60 2.29
C GLU A 178 -9.27 -4.20 2.36
N TRP A 179 -9.63 -3.50 3.42
CA TRP A 179 -10.85 -2.74 3.56
C TRP A 179 -10.49 -1.32 3.95
N ALA A 180 -11.01 -0.34 3.22
CA ALA A 180 -10.77 1.07 3.52
C ALA A 180 -12.07 1.89 3.42
N ARG A 181 -12.07 3.00 4.15
CA ARG A 181 -13.05 4.07 4.06
C ARG A 181 -12.32 5.41 4.10
N ASP A 182 -12.50 6.17 3.06
CA ASP A 182 -11.96 7.52 2.89
C ASP A 182 -13.06 8.50 2.46
N GLU A 183 -12.68 9.65 1.94
CA GLU A 183 -13.63 10.64 1.40
C GLU A 183 -14.37 10.15 0.15
N ASP A 184 -13.73 9.32 -0.67
CA ASP A 184 -14.30 8.77 -1.91
C ASP A 184 -15.29 7.63 -1.65
N GLY A 185 -15.30 7.07 -0.42
CA GLY A 185 -16.27 6.07 -0.02
C GLY A 185 -15.69 4.85 0.69
N ARG A 186 -15.97 3.66 0.17
CA ARG A 186 -15.52 2.37 0.74
C ARG A 186 -14.89 1.51 -0.33
N LEU A 187 -13.74 0.94 0.00
CA LEU A 187 -13.02 -0.01 -0.80
C LEU A 187 -13.01 -1.37 -0.10
N LEU A 188 -13.23 -2.43 -0.86
CA LEU A 188 -12.82 -3.79 -0.54
C LEU A 188 -11.92 -4.27 -1.66
N HIS A 189 -10.72 -4.68 -1.32
CA HIS A 189 -9.69 -5.07 -2.26
C HIS A 189 -9.01 -6.33 -1.77
N GLY A 190 -8.59 -7.21 -2.66
CA GLY A 190 -7.86 -8.40 -2.26
C GLY A 190 -7.38 -9.21 -3.45
N GLY A 191 -6.27 -9.88 -3.28
CA GLY A 191 -5.62 -10.56 -4.38
C GLY A 191 -4.39 -11.34 -3.98
N VAL A 192 -3.55 -11.51 -4.97
CA VAL A 192 -2.29 -12.23 -4.88
C VAL A 192 -1.16 -11.37 -5.46
N ARG A 193 -0.05 -11.29 -4.74
CA ARG A 193 1.24 -10.77 -5.19
C ARG A 193 2.15 -11.94 -5.50
N TYR A 194 2.79 -11.91 -6.65
CA TYR A 194 3.79 -12.89 -7.04
C TYR A 194 5.13 -12.21 -7.30
N TRP A 195 6.17 -12.63 -6.55
CA TRP A 195 7.53 -12.14 -6.68
C TRP A 195 8.25 -12.81 -7.85
N ILE A 196 8.48 -12.08 -8.94
CA ILE A 196 9.33 -12.51 -10.07
C ILE A 196 10.77 -12.61 -9.59
N LYS A 197 11.25 -11.54 -8.95
CA LYS A 197 12.50 -11.51 -8.19
C LYS A 197 12.16 -11.05 -6.78
N ARG A 198 12.47 -11.89 -5.78
CA ARG A 198 12.09 -11.62 -4.39
C ARG A 198 12.61 -10.26 -3.95
N GLU A 199 11.80 -9.50 -3.27
CA GLU A 199 12.10 -8.19 -2.70
C GLU A 199 12.48 -7.10 -3.73
N THR A 200 12.48 -7.41 -5.04
CA THR A 200 12.85 -6.44 -6.09
C THR A 200 11.76 -6.26 -7.13
N LEU A 201 11.10 -7.32 -7.60
CA LEU A 201 10.11 -7.23 -8.68
C LEU A 201 8.92 -8.12 -8.40
N ALA A 202 7.75 -7.50 -8.28
CA ALA A 202 6.49 -8.18 -8.05
C ALA A 202 5.44 -7.84 -9.10
N VAL A 203 4.47 -8.74 -9.26
CA VAL A 203 3.24 -8.51 -10.02
C VAL A 203 2.05 -8.84 -9.15
N ASP A 204 0.99 -8.04 -9.26
CA ASP A 204 -0.23 -8.17 -8.49
C ASP A 204 -1.41 -8.47 -9.39
N LEU A 205 -2.26 -9.39 -8.96
CA LEU A 205 -3.57 -9.65 -9.53
C LEU A 205 -4.59 -9.61 -8.40
N ALA A 206 -5.51 -8.67 -8.48
CA ALA A 206 -6.51 -8.50 -7.44
C ALA A 206 -7.89 -8.17 -8.01
N TRP A 207 -8.88 -8.35 -7.15
CA TRP A 207 -10.23 -7.88 -7.33
C TRP A 207 -10.51 -6.74 -6.37
N GLN A 208 -11.28 -5.75 -6.82
CA GLN A 208 -11.74 -4.65 -6.00
C GLN A 208 -13.25 -4.45 -6.11
N ARG A 209 -13.83 -3.90 -5.04
CA ARG A 209 -15.18 -3.36 -5.01
C ARG A 209 -15.16 -1.99 -4.37
N VAL A 210 -15.57 -1.00 -5.12
CA VAL A 210 -15.70 0.39 -4.66
C VAL A 210 -17.18 0.71 -4.47
N ARG A 211 -17.48 1.45 -3.44
CA ARG A 211 -18.83 1.97 -3.15
C ARG A 211 -18.70 3.38 -2.61
N SER A 212 -19.11 4.35 -3.40
CA SER A 212 -19.34 5.73 -2.98
C SER A 212 -20.84 6.01 -2.87
N ASP A 213 -21.20 7.22 -2.47
CA ASP A 213 -22.60 7.63 -2.40
C ASP A 213 -23.26 7.63 -3.79
N ASP A 214 -22.49 8.00 -4.83
CA ASP A 214 -22.98 8.17 -6.20
C ASP A 214 -22.68 6.97 -7.11
N SER A 215 -21.78 6.06 -6.71
CA SER A 215 -21.37 4.97 -7.60
C SER A 215 -21.09 3.67 -6.86
N ARG A 216 -21.27 2.57 -7.60
CA ARG A 216 -20.85 1.23 -7.17
C ARG A 216 -20.19 0.53 -8.33
N GLY A 217 -19.00 0.03 -8.10
CA GLY A 217 -18.28 -0.72 -9.12
C GLY A 217 -17.50 -1.86 -8.51
N SER A 218 -17.28 -2.88 -9.32
CA SER A 218 -16.29 -3.92 -9.02
C SER A 218 -15.47 -4.20 -10.27
N GLY A 219 -14.26 -4.66 -10.08
CA GLY A 219 -13.37 -4.92 -11.20
C GLY A 219 -12.03 -5.50 -10.78
N VAL A 220 -11.09 -5.43 -11.67
CA VAL A 220 -9.77 -6.04 -11.54
C VAL A 220 -8.71 -4.96 -11.34
N VAL A 221 -7.72 -5.29 -10.52
CA VAL A 221 -6.48 -4.55 -10.36
C VAL A 221 -5.33 -5.40 -10.87
N LEU A 222 -4.49 -4.82 -11.72
CA LEU A 222 -3.24 -5.40 -12.17
C LEU A 222 -2.12 -4.46 -11.72
N GLY A 223 -1.16 -4.98 -10.98
CA GLY A 223 -0.03 -4.23 -10.46
C GLY A 223 1.30 -4.77 -10.95
N ILE A 224 2.28 -3.89 -11.02
CA ILE A 224 3.69 -4.22 -11.12
C ILE A 224 4.45 -3.26 -10.19
N ALA A 225 5.28 -3.82 -9.34
CA ALA A 225 6.04 -3.08 -8.36
C ALA A 225 7.53 -3.41 -8.51
N TRP A 226 8.35 -2.38 -8.49
CA TRP A 226 9.79 -2.48 -8.61
C TRP A 226 10.45 -1.74 -7.45
N TYR A 227 11.25 -2.43 -6.69
CA TYR A 227 11.92 -2.00 -5.48
C TYR A 227 13.43 -2.08 -5.65
N ASP A 228 14.21 -1.40 -4.81
CA ASP A 228 15.67 -1.36 -4.86
C ASP A 228 16.23 -0.87 -6.22
N LEU A 229 15.78 0.29 -6.68
CA LEU A 229 16.23 0.95 -7.91
C LEU A 229 17.38 1.91 -7.68
#